data_2f1473658b936d2167884f47402fc70d
#
_entry.id   2f1473658b936d2167884f47402fc70d
#
_cell.length_a   1.000
_cell.length_b   1.000
_cell.length_c   1.000
_cell.angle_alpha   90.00
_cell.angle_beta   90.00
_cell.angle_gamma   90.00
#
_symmetry.space_group_name_H-M   'P 1'
#
loop_
_entity.id
_entity.type
_entity.pdbx_description
1 polymer ?
#
loop_
_entity_poly.entity_id
_entity_poly.type
_entity_poly.pdbx_seq_one_letter_code
_entity_poly.pdbx_strand_id
1 'polypeptide(L)' 'MKEYELCIESMNPCGGKEYARREIMDVETDSPESWVKANAPLPILDIMEADGSIIITTGDGHGYITRYMFTE' A
#
# COMPACT_ATOMS: atom_id res chain seq x y z
N MET A 1 0.29 -19.40 -4.90
CA MET A 1 0.01 -18.03 -4.45
C MET A 1 -0.11 -17.99 -2.95
N LYS A 2 0.32 -16.90 -2.36
CA LYS A 2 0.18 -16.67 -0.93
C LYS A 2 -1.01 -15.77 -0.66
N GLU A 3 -1.65 -15.99 0.48
CA GLU A 3 -2.70 -15.11 0.95
C GLU A 3 -2.12 -14.08 1.90
N TYR A 4 -2.53 -12.85 1.72
CA TYR A 4 -2.11 -11.72 2.56
C TYR A 4 -3.34 -10.96 3.05
N GLU A 5 -3.23 -10.45 4.27
CA GLU A 5 -4.13 -9.41 4.70
C GLU A 5 -3.52 -8.09 4.23
N LEU A 6 -4.23 -7.38 3.38
CA LEU A 6 -3.77 -6.11 2.85
C LEU A 6 -4.46 -4.96 3.56
N CYS A 7 -3.66 -4.08 4.15
CA CYS A 7 -4.15 -2.83 4.72
C CYS A 7 -3.69 -1.70 3.80
N ILE A 8 -4.64 -0.94 3.26
CA ILE A 8 -4.35 0.20 2.40
C ILE A 8 -4.61 1.46 3.19
N GLU A 9 -3.60 2.31 3.31
CA GLU A 9 -3.71 3.57 4.02
C GLU A 9 -3.39 4.70 3.06
N SER A 10 -4.36 5.58 2.82
CA SER A 10 -4.21 6.72 1.91
C SER A 10 -4.16 8.02 2.70
N MET A 11 -3.23 8.89 2.32
CA MET A 11 -3.08 10.20 2.95
C MET A 11 -3.17 11.29 1.89
N ASN A 12 -3.90 12.35 2.22
CA ASN A 12 -4.06 13.51 1.36
C ASN A 12 -3.37 14.72 1.99
N PRO A 13 -2.42 15.37 1.31
CA PRO A 13 -1.67 16.49 1.89
C PRO A 13 -2.53 17.69 2.24
N CYS A 14 -3.66 17.88 1.58
CA CYS A 14 -4.52 19.03 1.82
C CYS A 14 -5.53 18.81 2.93
N GLY A 15 -5.69 17.57 3.39
CA GLY A 15 -6.75 17.20 4.30
C GLY A 15 -6.34 16.92 5.73
N GLY A 16 -5.06 16.80 6.00
CA GLY A 16 -4.59 16.42 7.33
C GLY A 16 -5.07 15.04 7.76
N LYS A 17 -5.15 14.82 9.05
CA LYS A 17 -5.51 13.50 9.61
C LYS A 17 -6.94 13.07 9.30
N GLU A 18 -7.84 14.02 9.10
CA GLU A 18 -9.25 13.72 8.86
C GLU A 18 -9.50 13.04 7.52
N TYR A 19 -8.55 13.12 6.61
CA TYR A 19 -8.69 12.57 5.27
C TYR A 19 -7.89 11.31 5.03
N ALA A 20 -7.26 10.79 6.07
CA ALA A 20 -6.59 9.49 5.98
C ALA A 20 -7.65 8.41 5.89
N ARG A 21 -7.54 7.54 4.87
CA ARG A 21 -8.43 6.42 4.68
C ARG A 21 -7.70 5.12 4.90
N ARG A 22 -8.37 4.16 5.50
CA ARG A 22 -7.83 2.84 5.70
C ARG A 22 -8.83 1.81 5.23
N GLU A 23 -8.35 0.89 4.39
CA GLU A 23 -9.14 -0.24 3.92
C GLU A 23 -8.39 -1.52 4.23
N ILE A 24 -9.12 -2.55 4.60
CA ILE A 24 -8.55 -3.87 4.88
C ILE A 24 -9.23 -4.88 3.99
N MET A 25 -8.45 -5.69 3.29
CA MET A 25 -8.97 -6.73 2.43
C MET A 25 -8.01 -7.92 2.38
N ASP A 26 -8.51 -9.06 1.94
CA ASP A 26 -7.69 -10.24 1.72
C ASP A 26 -7.33 -10.33 0.24
N VAL A 27 -6.07 -10.59 -0.05
CA VAL A 27 -5.60 -10.73 -1.43
C VAL A 27 -4.72 -11.98 -1.56
N GLU A 28 -4.75 -12.58 -2.75
CA GLU A 28 -3.86 -13.66 -3.10
C GLU A 28 -2.91 -13.17 -4.19
N THR A 29 -1.62 -13.32 -3.96
CA THR A 29 -0.62 -12.95 -4.95
C THR A 29 0.70 -13.67 -4.67
N ASP A 30 1.48 -13.88 -5.71
CA ASP A 30 2.84 -14.40 -5.56
C ASP A 30 3.81 -13.28 -5.24
N SER A 31 3.47 -12.05 -5.61
CA SER A 31 4.33 -10.89 -5.41
C SER A 31 3.50 -9.66 -5.06
N PRO A 32 3.61 -9.18 -3.80
CA PRO A 32 2.94 -7.94 -3.41
C PRO A 32 3.31 -6.75 -4.30
N GLU A 33 4.59 -6.66 -4.71
CA GLU A 33 5.03 -5.59 -5.60
C GLU A 33 4.28 -5.62 -6.94
N SER A 34 4.14 -6.79 -7.53
CA SER A 34 3.41 -6.93 -8.80
C SER A 34 1.95 -6.58 -8.64
N TRP A 35 1.35 -6.99 -7.52
CA TRP A 35 -0.04 -6.65 -7.23
C TRP A 35 -0.24 -5.14 -7.17
N VAL A 36 0.66 -4.44 -6.45
CA VAL A 36 0.59 -2.98 -6.33
C VAL A 36 0.79 -2.32 -7.69
N LYS A 37 1.75 -2.78 -8.48
CA LYS A 37 1.97 -2.23 -9.83
C LYS A 37 0.75 -2.35 -10.73
N ALA A 38 0.00 -3.44 -10.58
CA ALA A 38 -1.19 -3.68 -11.39
C ALA A 38 -2.43 -2.91 -10.92
N ASN A 39 -2.51 -2.58 -9.64
CA ASN A 39 -3.70 -2.02 -9.03
C ASN A 39 -3.55 -0.58 -8.54
N ALA A 40 -2.35 -0.14 -8.21
CA ALA A 40 -2.13 1.21 -7.70
C ALA A 40 -2.09 2.23 -8.83
N PRO A 41 -2.75 3.38 -8.69
CA PRO A 41 -2.72 4.42 -9.71
C PRO A 41 -1.42 5.25 -9.69
N LEU A 42 -0.65 5.17 -8.61
CA LEU A 42 0.56 5.95 -8.44
C LEU A 42 1.80 5.07 -8.45
N PRO A 43 2.97 5.62 -8.84
CA PRO A 43 4.19 4.83 -8.86
C PRO A 43 4.69 4.46 -7.46
N ILE A 44 5.41 3.35 -7.38
CA ILE A 44 6.01 2.90 -6.14
C ILE A 44 7.21 3.79 -5.82
N LEU A 45 7.22 4.33 -4.60
CA LEU A 45 8.32 5.17 -4.11
C LEU A 45 9.28 4.39 -3.23
N ASP A 46 8.77 3.43 -2.46
CA ASP A 46 9.59 2.68 -1.52
C ASP A 46 8.97 1.33 -1.20
N ILE A 47 9.82 0.37 -0.88
CA ILE A 47 9.38 -0.97 -0.47
C ILE A 47 10.20 -1.34 0.77
N MET A 48 9.50 -1.69 1.85
CA MET A 48 10.11 -2.15 3.09
C MET A 48 9.63 -3.56 3.40
N GLU A 49 10.54 -4.42 3.80
CA GLU A 49 10.21 -5.76 4.24
C GLU A 49 10.57 -5.92 5.71
N ALA A 50 9.67 -6.50 6.47
CA ALA A 50 9.87 -6.86 7.86
C ALA A 50 9.35 -8.28 8.04
N ASP A 51 9.58 -8.88 9.19
CA ASP A 51 9.17 -10.27 9.45
C ASP A 51 7.67 -10.47 9.19
N GLY A 52 7.34 -11.21 8.13
CA GLY A 52 5.96 -11.51 7.77
C GLY A 52 5.17 -10.35 7.19
N SER A 53 5.81 -9.22 6.93
CA SER A 53 5.11 -8.04 6.38
C SER A 53 5.91 -7.38 5.27
N ILE A 54 5.20 -6.84 4.30
CA ILE A 54 5.78 -6.05 3.21
C ILE A 54 5.00 -4.76 3.14
N ILE A 55 5.69 -3.63 3.22
CA ILE A 55 5.08 -2.31 3.13
C ILE A 55 5.54 -1.63 1.85
N ILE A 56 4.61 -1.34 0.96
CA ILE A 56 4.90 -0.67 -0.30
C ILE A 56 4.26 0.71 -0.26
N THR A 57 5.09 1.73 -0.43
CA THR A 57 4.64 3.12 -0.42
C THR A 57 4.59 3.64 -1.85
N THR A 58 3.46 4.19 -2.24
CA THR A 58 3.27 4.81 -3.55
C THR A 58 2.97 6.30 -3.36
N GLY A 59 3.21 7.09 -4.40
CA GLY A 59 2.94 8.51 -4.33
C GLY A 59 3.17 9.20 -5.66
N ASP A 60 2.67 10.44 -5.77
CA ASP A 60 2.80 11.24 -6.98
C ASP A 60 3.95 12.24 -6.93
N GLY A 61 4.69 12.29 -5.82
CA GLY A 61 5.74 13.28 -5.63
C GLY A 61 5.25 14.64 -5.17
N HIS A 62 3.95 14.78 -4.97
CA HIS A 62 3.31 16.06 -4.57
C HIS A 62 2.59 15.97 -3.22
N GLY A 63 2.87 14.90 -2.45
CA GLY A 63 2.31 14.73 -1.11
C GLY A 63 1.20 13.70 -1.01
N TYR A 64 0.62 13.24 -2.11
CA TYR A 64 -0.33 12.14 -2.07
C TYR A 64 0.43 10.84 -1.86
N ILE A 65 0.15 10.16 -0.78
CA ILE A 65 0.83 8.93 -0.41
C ILE A 65 -0.19 7.85 -0.10
N THR A 66 0.04 6.65 -0.62
CA THR A 66 -0.76 5.48 -0.29
C THR A 66 0.20 4.36 0.10
N ARG A 67 -0.04 3.76 1.26
CA ARG A 67 0.74 2.64 1.75
C ARG A 67 -0.06 1.35 1.63
N TYR A 68 0.60 0.33 1.14
CA TYR A 68 0.04 -1.01 1.02
C TYR A 68 0.82 -1.93 1.94
N MET A 69 0.20 -2.37 3.03
CA MET A 69 0.82 -3.30 3.98
C MET A 69 0.26 -4.70 3.76
N PHE A 70 1.12 -5.61 3.36
CA PHE A 70 0.77 -7.00 3.16
C PHE A 70 1.30 -7.81 4.34
N THR A 71 0.41 -8.50 5.05
CA THR A 71 0.76 -9.31 6.20
C THR A 71 0.30 -10.75 5.94
N GLU A 72 1.21 -11.70 6.13
CA GLU A 72 0.89 -13.12 6.01
C GLU A 72 0.08 -13.64 7.20
#